data_946faab74721fb314241e568cdd200a2
#
_entry.id   946faab74721fb314241e568cdd200a2
#
_cell.length_a   1.000
_cell.length_b   1.000
_cell.length_c   1.000
_cell.angle_alpha   90.00
_cell.angle_beta   90.00
_cell.angle_gamma   90.00
#
_symmetry.space_group_name_H-M   'P 1'
#
loop_
_entity.id
_entity.type
_entity.pdbx_description
1 polymer ?
#
loop_
_entity_poly.entity_id
_entity_poly.type
_entity_poly.pdbx_seq_one_letter_code
_entity_poly.pdbx_strand_id
1 'polypeptide(L)'
;RWTTVTGVQTCALPISAKIERGYSNKSLYINVGDLRIEEKEVTDFMKEKFVGGKGFDLWYLWNAVTPETRWDSPENEIVMSVGPLGGITQYSGAGKTLVCAISPLTGIPIDSNAGGYFGPLLKFAGWDALELQGKAEKDLIIFIDGNEGLISIEEGEEYPEDSHLLAEELTTRFAGSEEDKVHVSVVSSGSAAKHVLMGMLNFSFYDPRRKTVRFKQAARGGLGTIMRDKRIKALVVKFKGIKPNLNNPADIATLNRIGVKYHKEMHDLDEKQNGMRKIGTANTILVMNKYDLLPTRNFQTGGDPDAVKVSPEVFITQYLTQGLHDGCWYGCTMSCAKAADHFKLLTGPYAGQCVTVDGP
;
A
#
# COMPACT_ATOMS: atom_id res chain seq x y z
N ARG A 1 11.11 -19.20 18.83
CA ARG A 1 10.79 -19.18 20.28
C ARG A 1 9.80 -18.05 20.53
N TRP A 2 8.70 -18.40 21.20
CA TRP A 2 7.66 -17.47 21.58
C TRP A 2 7.98 -16.89 22.97
N THR A 3 7.91 -15.59 23.14
CA THR A 3 7.96 -14.91 24.43
C THR A 3 6.75 -13.99 24.54
N THR A 4 5.94 -14.20 25.58
CA THR A 4 4.82 -13.30 25.89
C THR A 4 5.28 -12.34 26.96
N VAL A 5 5.31 -11.06 26.66
CA VAL A 5 5.43 -9.99 27.64
C VAL A 5 4.11 -9.25 27.61
N THR A 6 3.39 -9.24 28.73
CA THR A 6 2.10 -8.58 28.97
C THR A 6 1.47 -7.87 27.75
N GLY A 7 0.57 -8.60 27.04
CA GLY A 7 -0.21 -8.05 25.92
C GLY A 7 0.52 -7.96 24.56
N VAL A 8 1.78 -8.36 24.47
CA VAL A 8 2.57 -8.38 23.23
C VAL A 8 3.06 -9.79 22.92
N GLN A 9 2.71 -10.32 21.76
CA GLN A 9 3.27 -11.57 21.27
C GLN A 9 4.40 -11.27 20.30
N THR A 10 5.55 -11.90 20.52
CA THR A 10 6.77 -11.64 19.74
C THR A 10 7.33 -12.95 19.18
N CYS A 11 7.63 -12.99 17.89
CA CYS A 11 8.29 -14.09 17.21
C CYS A 11 9.58 -13.57 16.56
N ALA A 12 10.73 -14.17 16.92
CA ALA A 12 11.99 -13.95 16.23
C ALA A 12 12.13 -15.00 15.12
N LEU A 13 12.19 -14.57 13.88
CA LEU A 13 12.48 -15.40 12.72
C LEU A 13 13.94 -15.19 12.28
N PRO A 14 14.59 -16.17 11.62
CA PRO A 14 15.97 -16.00 11.17
C PRO A 14 16.13 -14.77 10.27
N ILE A 15 16.98 -13.84 10.69
CA ILE A 15 17.33 -12.65 9.93
C ILE A 15 18.07 -13.04 8.66
N SER A 16 17.75 -12.42 7.56
CA SER A 16 18.32 -12.51 6.22
C SER A 16 17.79 -13.62 5.32
N ALA A 17 16.59 -13.37 4.78
CA ALA A 17 16.28 -13.96 3.49
C ALA A 17 17.18 -13.28 2.44
N LYS A 18 18.14 -14.04 1.87
CA LYS A 18 18.91 -13.56 0.73
C LYS A 18 17.98 -13.45 -0.46
N ILE A 19 17.69 -12.24 -0.91
CA ILE A 19 16.89 -12.07 -2.12
C ILE A 19 17.67 -12.61 -3.31
N GLU A 20 17.03 -13.48 -4.08
CA GLU A 20 17.60 -14.09 -5.29
C GLU A 20 16.71 -13.80 -6.49
N ARG A 21 17.27 -13.14 -7.50
CA ARG A 21 16.55 -12.79 -8.74
C ARG A 21 15.21 -12.09 -8.50
N GLY A 22 15.15 -11.27 -7.45
CA GLY A 22 13.95 -10.51 -7.08
C GLY A 22 13.00 -11.22 -6.12
N TYR A 23 13.32 -12.42 -5.63
CA TYR A 23 12.49 -13.17 -4.70
C TYR A 23 13.19 -13.38 -3.35
N SER A 24 12.43 -13.23 -2.28
CA SER A 24 12.82 -13.64 -0.92
C SER A 24 12.57 -15.13 -0.69
N ASN A 25 11.82 -15.78 -1.59
CA ASN A 25 11.41 -17.19 -1.57
C ASN A 25 10.56 -17.60 -0.36
N LYS A 26 9.96 -16.62 0.32
CA LYS A 26 9.17 -16.82 1.53
C LYS A 26 7.92 -15.97 1.53
N SER A 27 6.83 -16.50 2.08
CA SER A 27 5.67 -15.73 2.52
C SER A 27 5.51 -15.80 4.03
N LEU A 28 4.91 -14.77 4.59
CA LEU A 28 4.57 -14.68 6.00
C LEU A 28 3.08 -14.94 6.18
N TYR A 29 2.72 -15.97 6.92
CA TYR A 29 1.35 -16.25 7.31
C TYR A 29 1.11 -15.82 8.76
N ILE A 30 0.04 -15.07 9.00
CA ILE A 30 -0.39 -14.64 10.34
C ILE A 30 -1.88 -14.93 10.50
N ASN A 31 -2.24 -15.77 11.46
CA ASN A 31 -3.62 -15.96 11.89
C ASN A 31 -3.86 -15.14 13.15
N VAL A 32 -4.69 -14.10 13.04
CA VAL A 32 -4.97 -13.20 14.18
C VAL A 32 -5.96 -13.76 15.19
N GLY A 33 -6.65 -14.87 14.89
CA GLY A 33 -7.58 -15.51 15.81
C GLY A 33 -6.87 -16.33 16.88
N ASP A 34 -5.83 -17.05 16.52
CA ASP A 34 -4.99 -17.86 17.43
C ASP A 34 -3.58 -17.30 17.60
N LEU A 35 -3.29 -16.14 17.00
CA LEU A 35 -2.03 -15.44 17.01
C LEU A 35 -0.86 -16.27 16.43
N ARG A 36 -1.12 -17.18 15.52
CA ARG A 36 -0.14 -18.06 14.90
C ARG A 36 0.62 -17.31 13.80
N ILE A 37 1.94 -17.42 13.81
CA ILE A 37 2.84 -16.84 12.81
C ILE A 37 3.65 -17.98 12.20
N GLU A 38 3.62 -18.09 10.87
CA GLU A 38 4.32 -19.14 10.13
C GLU A 38 5.03 -18.58 8.91
N GLU A 39 6.18 -19.17 8.60
CA GLU A 39 6.87 -18.97 7.33
C GLU A 39 6.41 -20.06 6.35
N LYS A 40 6.06 -19.68 5.13
CA LYS A 40 5.76 -20.61 4.05
C LYS A 40 6.72 -20.39 2.89
N GLU A 41 7.01 -21.44 2.15
CA GLU A 41 7.86 -21.37 0.96
C GLU A 41 7.11 -20.76 -0.23
N VAL A 42 7.77 -19.86 -0.96
CA VAL A 42 7.36 -19.46 -2.32
C VAL A 42 8.05 -20.41 -3.29
N THR A 43 7.30 -21.38 -3.78
CA THR A 43 7.83 -22.49 -4.59
C THR A 43 8.24 -22.06 -6.00
N ASP A 44 9.09 -22.86 -6.64
CA ASP A 44 9.46 -22.64 -8.06
C ASP A 44 8.25 -22.72 -8.98
N PHE A 45 7.30 -23.61 -8.66
CA PHE A 45 6.00 -23.68 -9.37
C PHE A 45 5.26 -22.33 -9.35
N MET A 46 5.17 -21.69 -8.18
CA MET A 46 4.51 -20.38 -8.06
C MET A 46 5.23 -19.31 -8.88
N LYS A 47 6.55 -19.27 -8.81
CA LYS A 47 7.37 -18.31 -9.57
C LYS A 47 7.23 -18.49 -11.07
N GLU A 48 7.22 -19.74 -11.55
CA GLU A 48 7.08 -20.06 -12.97
C GLU A 48 5.67 -19.75 -13.51
N LYS A 49 4.61 -20.09 -12.77
CA LYS A 49 3.22 -19.94 -13.23
C LYS A 49 2.66 -18.55 -13.01
N PHE A 50 2.98 -17.91 -11.90
CA PHE A 50 2.32 -16.69 -11.47
C PHE A 50 3.25 -15.47 -11.39
N VAL A 51 4.55 -15.66 -11.47
CA VAL A 51 5.59 -14.62 -11.40
C VAL A 51 5.62 -13.88 -10.06
N GLY A 52 4.50 -13.47 -9.51
CA GLY A 52 4.36 -12.70 -8.26
C GLY A 52 3.14 -11.77 -8.26
N GLY A 53 3.03 -10.90 -7.27
CA GLY A 53 1.93 -9.96 -7.17
C GLY A 53 0.57 -10.66 -7.18
N LYS A 54 -0.36 -10.17 -7.99
CA LYS A 54 -1.73 -10.72 -8.09
C LYS A 54 -1.77 -12.25 -8.27
N GLY A 55 -0.80 -12.84 -8.97
CA GLY A 55 -0.75 -14.28 -9.15
C GLY A 55 -0.50 -15.02 -7.85
N PHE A 56 0.41 -14.51 -7.00
CA PHE A 56 0.64 -15.05 -5.67
C PHE A 56 -0.57 -14.83 -4.76
N ASP A 57 -1.15 -13.62 -4.76
CA ASP A 57 -2.32 -13.31 -3.95
C ASP A 57 -3.47 -14.27 -4.23
N LEU A 58 -3.79 -14.50 -5.51
CA LEU A 58 -4.85 -15.41 -5.92
C LEU A 58 -4.53 -16.88 -5.61
N TRP A 59 -3.26 -17.28 -5.71
CA TRP A 59 -2.84 -18.64 -5.36
C TRP A 59 -3.02 -18.93 -3.87
N TYR A 60 -2.59 -18.02 -3.00
CA TYR A 60 -2.79 -18.18 -1.56
C TYR A 60 -4.27 -18.14 -1.19
N LEU A 61 -5.02 -17.16 -1.69
CA LEU A 61 -6.45 -17.04 -1.44
C LEU A 61 -7.21 -18.31 -1.90
N TRP A 62 -6.87 -18.85 -3.10
CA TRP A 62 -7.48 -20.08 -3.62
C TRP A 62 -7.30 -21.28 -2.69
N ASN A 63 -6.13 -21.39 -2.07
CA ASN A 63 -5.84 -22.49 -1.14
C ASN A 63 -6.41 -22.25 0.27
N ALA A 64 -6.79 -21.04 0.60
CA ALA A 64 -7.31 -20.67 1.91
C ALA A 64 -8.83 -20.76 2.02
N VAL A 65 -9.56 -20.64 0.90
CA VAL A 65 -11.01 -20.47 0.89
C VAL A 65 -11.74 -21.67 0.23
N THR A 66 -13.03 -21.79 0.53
CA THR A 66 -13.97 -22.74 -0.09
C THR A 66 -15.09 -21.98 -0.78
N PRO A 67 -15.95 -22.62 -1.58
CA PRO A 67 -17.12 -21.97 -2.18
C PRO A 67 -18.07 -21.35 -1.17
N GLU A 68 -18.07 -21.82 0.08
CA GLU A 68 -18.91 -21.33 1.17
C GLU A 68 -18.29 -20.14 1.92
N THR A 69 -17.01 -19.87 1.73
CA THR A 69 -16.30 -18.77 2.41
C THR A 69 -16.89 -17.42 2.01
N ARG A 70 -17.30 -16.66 2.98
CA ARG A 70 -17.82 -15.30 2.83
C ARG A 70 -16.74 -14.28 3.17
N TRP A 71 -16.99 -13.03 2.82
CA TRP A 71 -16.08 -11.93 3.09
C TRP A 71 -15.76 -11.75 4.59
N ASP A 72 -16.71 -12.06 5.47
CA ASP A 72 -16.63 -11.96 6.94
C ASP A 72 -16.22 -13.28 7.62
N SER A 73 -15.96 -14.33 6.86
CA SER A 73 -15.45 -15.59 7.38
C SER A 73 -14.02 -15.45 7.91
N PRO A 74 -13.67 -16.10 9.02
CA PRO A 74 -12.27 -16.14 9.50
C PRO A 74 -11.28 -16.66 8.43
N GLU A 75 -11.72 -17.59 7.59
CA GLU A 75 -10.94 -18.21 6.51
C GLU A 75 -10.69 -17.27 5.33
N ASN A 76 -11.53 -16.23 5.14
CA ASN A 76 -11.25 -15.23 4.12
C ASN A 76 -9.90 -14.55 4.43
N GLU A 77 -8.97 -14.70 3.53
CA GLU A 77 -7.60 -14.26 3.72
C GLU A 77 -7.38 -12.91 3.01
N ILE A 78 -6.72 -11.97 3.70
CA ILE A 78 -6.16 -10.80 3.04
C ILE A 78 -4.73 -11.18 2.65
N VAL A 79 -4.47 -11.27 1.37
CA VAL A 79 -3.12 -11.52 0.86
C VAL A 79 -2.55 -10.24 0.29
N MET A 80 -1.32 -9.91 0.66
CA MET A 80 -0.58 -8.76 0.15
C MET A 80 0.74 -9.22 -0.42
N SER A 81 1.06 -8.89 -1.66
CA SER A 81 2.32 -9.32 -2.27
C SER A 81 2.93 -8.32 -3.23
N VAL A 82 4.14 -8.64 -3.64
CA VAL A 82 4.91 -7.90 -4.65
C VAL A 82 5.48 -8.85 -5.69
N GLY A 83 5.78 -8.32 -6.88
CA GLY A 83 6.47 -9.09 -7.92
C GLY A 83 8.00 -9.01 -7.80
N PRO A 84 8.74 -9.75 -8.65
CA PRO A 84 10.21 -9.79 -8.61
C PRO A 84 10.88 -8.43 -8.86
N LEU A 85 10.21 -7.50 -9.54
CA LEU A 85 10.68 -6.13 -9.73
C LEU A 85 10.27 -5.17 -8.61
N GLY A 86 9.50 -5.65 -7.59
CA GLY A 86 9.13 -4.84 -6.44
C GLY A 86 10.37 -4.36 -5.69
N GLY A 87 10.45 -3.05 -5.41
CA GLY A 87 11.56 -2.45 -4.67
C GLY A 87 12.79 -2.06 -5.50
N ILE A 88 12.85 -2.33 -6.82
CA ILE A 88 13.93 -1.78 -7.64
C ILE A 88 13.82 -0.25 -7.73
N THR A 89 14.95 0.41 -7.88
CA THR A 89 15.02 1.88 -7.98
C THR A 89 15.23 2.38 -9.41
N GLN A 90 15.44 1.47 -10.35
CA GLN A 90 15.72 1.78 -11.76
C GLN A 90 14.46 1.97 -12.60
N TYR A 91 13.26 1.66 -12.06
CA TYR A 91 12.06 1.66 -12.86
C TYR A 91 10.86 2.21 -12.10
N SER A 92 10.00 2.97 -12.82
CA SER A 92 8.76 3.51 -12.27
C SER A 92 7.75 2.39 -11.99
N GLY A 93 6.98 2.53 -10.90
CA GLY A 93 5.94 1.56 -10.52
C GLY A 93 6.43 0.41 -9.63
N ALA A 94 7.73 0.31 -9.37
CA ALA A 94 8.30 -0.77 -8.55
C ALA A 94 7.94 -0.70 -7.05
N GLY A 95 7.24 0.33 -6.60
CA GLY A 95 6.69 0.45 -5.23
C GLY A 95 5.28 -0.15 -5.06
N LYS A 96 4.76 -0.88 -6.04
CA LYS A 96 3.39 -1.42 -5.97
C LYS A 96 3.28 -2.61 -5.02
N THR A 97 2.22 -2.57 -4.20
CA THR A 97 1.72 -3.69 -3.40
C THR A 97 0.37 -4.12 -3.99
N LEU A 98 0.19 -5.39 -4.26
CA LEU A 98 -1.09 -5.99 -4.62
C LEU A 98 -1.78 -6.48 -3.36
N VAL A 99 -3.11 -6.49 -3.34
CA VAL A 99 -3.92 -6.99 -2.23
C VAL A 99 -5.12 -7.71 -2.78
N CYS A 100 -5.39 -8.93 -2.32
CA CYS A 100 -6.55 -9.73 -2.68
C CYS A 100 -7.30 -10.23 -1.44
N ALA A 101 -8.62 -10.39 -1.55
CA ALA A 101 -9.50 -11.08 -0.62
C ALA A 101 -10.88 -11.32 -1.28
N ILE A 102 -11.80 -12.04 -0.62
CA ILE A 102 -13.22 -12.06 -1.04
C ILE A 102 -13.88 -10.75 -0.61
N SER A 103 -14.43 -10.04 -1.57
CA SER A 103 -15.01 -8.70 -1.39
C SER A 103 -16.36 -8.71 -0.67
N PRO A 104 -16.59 -7.82 0.33
CA PRO A 104 -17.92 -7.60 0.91
C PRO A 104 -18.91 -6.98 -0.07
N LEU A 105 -18.44 -6.32 -1.15
CA LEU A 105 -19.29 -5.68 -2.13
C LEU A 105 -19.83 -6.66 -3.17
N THR A 106 -19.00 -7.62 -3.59
CA THR A 106 -19.32 -8.49 -4.73
C THR A 106 -19.45 -9.95 -4.38
N GLY A 107 -18.95 -10.38 -3.20
CA GLY A 107 -18.93 -11.79 -2.77
C GLY A 107 -17.94 -12.66 -3.53
N ILE A 108 -17.10 -12.09 -4.39
CA ILE A 108 -16.09 -12.79 -5.18
C ILE A 108 -14.69 -12.28 -4.88
N PRO A 109 -13.62 -13.01 -5.27
CA PRO A 109 -12.26 -12.51 -5.16
C PRO A 109 -12.09 -11.19 -5.90
N ILE A 110 -11.47 -10.23 -5.24
CA ILE A 110 -11.16 -8.90 -5.77
C ILE A 110 -9.69 -8.60 -5.55
N ASP A 111 -9.08 -7.87 -6.47
CA ASP A 111 -7.77 -7.29 -6.27
C ASP A 111 -7.81 -5.76 -6.25
N SER A 112 -6.91 -5.19 -5.49
CA SER A 112 -6.59 -3.77 -5.51
C SER A 112 -5.09 -3.58 -5.39
N ASN A 113 -4.60 -2.39 -5.70
CA ASN A 113 -3.18 -2.11 -5.55
C ASN A 113 -2.93 -0.71 -5.03
N ALA A 114 -1.87 -0.57 -4.25
CA ALA A 114 -1.38 0.71 -3.77
C ALA A 114 0.07 0.94 -4.25
N GLY A 115 0.43 2.20 -4.47
CA GLY A 115 1.82 2.60 -4.56
C GLY A 115 2.41 2.77 -3.17
N GLY A 116 3.66 3.22 -3.11
CA GLY A 116 4.30 3.55 -1.84
C GLY A 116 5.43 2.61 -1.47
N TYR A 117 5.66 2.47 -0.18
CA TYR A 117 6.86 1.82 0.36
C TYR A 117 6.57 0.45 0.97
N PHE A 118 5.32 0.15 1.33
CA PHE A 118 4.98 -1.06 2.09
C PHE A 118 5.47 -2.34 1.42
N GLY A 119 5.10 -2.58 0.16
CA GLY A 119 5.51 -3.81 -0.55
C GLY A 119 7.02 -3.98 -0.68
N PRO A 120 7.77 -2.94 -1.13
CA PRO A 120 9.22 -2.98 -1.10
C PRO A 120 9.83 -3.24 0.28
N LEU A 121 9.35 -2.58 1.32
CA LEU A 121 9.84 -2.80 2.69
C LEU A 121 9.53 -4.22 3.16
N LEU A 122 8.34 -4.75 2.86
CA LEU A 122 7.95 -6.13 3.16
C LEU A 122 8.90 -7.13 2.47
N LYS A 123 9.19 -6.91 1.17
CA LYS A 123 10.14 -7.75 0.44
C LYS A 123 11.53 -7.72 1.06
N PHE A 124 12.06 -6.55 1.35
CA PHE A 124 13.39 -6.40 1.95
C PHE A 124 13.43 -6.88 3.39
N ALA A 125 12.29 -6.93 4.08
CA ALA A 125 12.13 -7.62 5.34
C ALA A 125 12.12 -9.17 5.20
N GLY A 126 12.18 -9.68 3.96
CA GLY A 126 12.32 -11.12 3.70
C GLY A 126 11.06 -11.82 3.19
N TRP A 127 10.01 -11.08 2.78
CA TRP A 127 8.72 -11.66 2.43
C TRP A 127 8.23 -11.24 1.04
N ASP A 128 7.98 -12.20 0.16
CA ASP A 128 7.36 -11.95 -1.16
C ASP A 128 5.85 -11.75 -1.04
N ALA A 129 5.23 -12.32 0.00
CA ALA A 129 3.83 -12.18 0.33
C ALA A 129 3.58 -12.17 1.84
N LEU A 130 2.44 -11.60 2.24
CA LEU A 130 1.87 -11.62 3.58
C LEU A 130 0.43 -12.11 3.50
N GLU A 131 0.12 -13.13 4.29
CA GLU A 131 -1.20 -13.76 4.40
C GLU A 131 -1.79 -13.46 5.78
N LEU A 132 -2.98 -12.86 5.83
CA LEU A 132 -3.67 -12.49 7.07
C LEU A 132 -5.01 -13.19 7.16
N GLN A 133 -5.13 -14.12 8.09
CA GLN A 133 -6.30 -14.95 8.30
C GLN A 133 -6.80 -14.87 9.76
N GLY A 134 -7.94 -15.46 10.03
CA GLY A 134 -8.53 -15.45 11.37
C GLY A 134 -9.29 -14.16 11.66
N LYS A 135 -9.77 -14.05 12.91
CA LYS A 135 -10.48 -12.89 13.44
C LYS A 135 -10.14 -12.77 14.93
N ALA A 136 -9.57 -11.63 15.31
CA ALA A 136 -9.16 -11.37 16.67
C ALA A 136 -10.35 -10.95 17.57
N GLU A 137 -10.19 -11.08 18.89
CA GLU A 137 -11.18 -10.61 19.87
C GLU A 137 -11.06 -9.11 20.12
N LYS A 138 -9.82 -8.56 19.98
CA LYS A 138 -9.49 -7.15 20.19
C LYS A 138 -8.84 -6.55 18.94
N ASP A 139 -8.82 -5.23 18.84
CA ASP A 139 -8.09 -4.53 17.79
C ASP A 139 -6.58 -4.75 17.97
N LEU A 140 -5.91 -5.20 16.91
CA LEU A 140 -4.49 -5.54 16.91
C LEU A 140 -3.66 -4.63 16.02
N ILE A 141 -2.42 -4.42 16.43
CA ILE A 141 -1.34 -3.85 15.61
C ILE A 141 -0.30 -4.94 15.38
N ILE A 142 0.05 -5.17 14.12
CA ILE A 142 1.08 -6.13 13.71
C ILE A 142 2.29 -5.35 13.25
N PHE A 143 3.47 -5.60 13.85
CA PHE A 143 4.72 -4.96 13.48
C PHE A 143 5.72 -5.99 12.97
N ILE A 144 6.32 -5.69 11.81
CA ILE A 144 7.34 -6.49 11.14
C ILE A 144 8.62 -5.65 11.05
N ASP A 145 9.63 -5.99 11.86
CA ASP A 145 10.96 -5.39 11.78
C ASP A 145 11.87 -6.28 10.93
N GLY A 146 12.12 -5.86 9.69
CA GLY A 146 12.97 -6.59 8.76
C GLY A 146 14.46 -6.48 9.06
N ASN A 147 14.89 -5.55 9.91
CA ASN A 147 16.28 -5.44 10.32
C ASN A 147 16.61 -6.39 11.46
N GLU A 148 15.68 -6.52 12.41
CA GLU A 148 15.84 -7.40 13.57
C GLU A 148 15.27 -8.81 13.34
N GLY A 149 14.54 -9.04 12.22
CA GLY A 149 13.84 -10.30 11.97
C GLY A 149 12.75 -10.57 13.00
N LEU A 150 12.10 -9.52 13.49
CA LEU A 150 11.12 -9.58 14.56
C LEU A 150 9.71 -9.33 14.03
N ILE A 151 8.77 -10.15 14.48
CA ILE A 151 7.34 -9.90 14.29
C ILE A 151 6.69 -9.82 15.65
N SER A 152 5.96 -8.74 15.91
CA SER A 152 5.19 -8.56 17.13
C SER A 152 3.73 -8.25 16.83
N ILE A 153 2.85 -8.74 17.68
CA ILE A 153 1.41 -8.47 17.67
C ILE A 153 1.06 -7.89 19.03
N GLU A 154 0.45 -6.71 19.04
CA GLU A 154 0.07 -6.00 20.27
C GLU A 154 -1.39 -5.51 20.19
N GLU A 155 -1.99 -5.24 21.34
CA GLU A 155 -3.32 -4.63 21.41
C GLU A 155 -3.29 -3.20 20.89
N GLY A 156 -4.26 -2.85 20.04
CA GLY A 156 -4.33 -1.57 19.34
C GLY A 156 -5.45 -0.64 19.80
N GLU A 157 -6.17 -0.98 20.89
CA GLU A 157 -7.36 -0.24 21.30
C GLU A 157 -7.08 1.20 21.73
N GLU A 158 -5.92 1.45 22.34
CA GLU A 158 -5.52 2.78 22.81
C GLU A 158 -5.09 3.75 21.70
N TYR A 159 -4.84 3.24 20.51
CA TYR A 159 -4.37 4.07 19.37
C TYR A 159 -5.53 4.79 18.68
N PRO A 160 -5.25 5.91 17.96
CA PRO A 160 -6.25 6.66 17.23
C PRO A 160 -7.09 5.80 16.25
N GLU A 161 -8.36 6.13 16.10
CA GLU A 161 -9.24 5.54 15.08
C GLU A 161 -9.11 6.24 13.72
N ASP A 162 -8.61 7.46 13.69
CA ASP A 162 -8.31 8.20 12.47
C ASP A 162 -7.03 7.67 11.81
N SER A 163 -7.10 7.33 10.52
CA SER A 163 -5.98 6.73 9.79
C SER A 163 -4.74 7.63 9.70
N HIS A 164 -4.91 8.96 9.65
CA HIS A 164 -3.78 9.89 9.55
C HIS A 164 -3.06 9.99 10.89
N LEU A 165 -3.80 10.18 11.98
CA LEU A 165 -3.24 10.24 13.33
C LEU A 165 -2.58 8.92 13.70
N LEU A 166 -3.22 7.80 13.38
CA LEU A 166 -2.69 6.45 13.62
C LEU A 166 -1.36 6.24 12.88
N ALA A 167 -1.29 6.59 11.61
CA ALA A 167 -0.08 6.40 10.82
C ALA A 167 1.06 7.33 11.26
N GLU A 168 0.78 8.58 11.65
CA GLU A 168 1.80 9.49 12.21
C GLU A 168 2.35 8.94 13.52
N GLU A 169 1.49 8.49 14.42
CA GLU A 169 1.89 7.95 15.71
C GLU A 169 2.72 6.67 15.57
N LEU A 170 2.24 5.69 14.77
CA LEU A 170 2.95 4.43 14.56
C LEU A 170 4.27 4.63 13.79
N THR A 171 4.29 5.54 12.79
CA THR A 171 5.52 5.87 12.08
C THR A 171 6.55 6.47 13.05
N THR A 172 6.15 7.39 13.90
CA THR A 172 7.04 8.01 14.88
C THR A 172 7.54 7.00 15.91
N ARG A 173 6.66 6.16 16.43
CA ARG A 173 7.01 5.14 17.43
C ARG A 173 8.00 4.12 16.89
N PHE A 174 7.72 3.51 15.73
CA PHE A 174 8.53 2.42 15.19
C PHE A 174 9.79 2.90 14.45
N ALA A 175 9.83 4.14 13.98
CA ALA A 175 11.04 4.72 13.42
C ALA A 175 12.14 4.89 14.49
N GLY A 176 11.80 5.44 15.64
CA GLY A 176 12.74 5.73 16.72
C GLY A 176 13.57 7.01 16.52
N SER A 177 13.67 7.52 15.28
CA SER A 177 14.30 8.81 14.95
C SER A 177 13.57 9.48 13.77
N GLU A 178 13.80 10.78 13.58
CA GLU A 178 13.17 11.53 12.48
C GLU A 178 13.66 11.04 11.11
N GLU A 179 14.96 10.75 11.00
CA GLU A 179 15.56 10.25 9.76
C GLU A 179 15.03 8.86 9.36
N ASP A 180 14.66 8.06 10.34
CA ASP A 180 14.20 6.68 10.12
C ASP A 180 12.74 6.57 9.72
N LYS A 181 11.96 7.65 9.81
CA LYS A 181 10.55 7.65 9.41
C LYS A 181 10.34 7.22 7.96
N VAL A 182 11.28 7.50 7.07
CA VAL A 182 11.24 7.05 5.65
C VAL A 182 11.36 5.55 5.47
N HIS A 183 11.75 4.83 6.52
CA HIS A 183 11.94 3.39 6.54
C HIS A 183 10.77 2.62 7.16
N VAL A 184 9.69 3.33 7.50
CA VAL A 184 8.47 2.75 8.08
C VAL A 184 7.29 2.99 7.14
N SER A 185 6.45 1.98 6.99
CA SER A 185 5.17 2.10 6.28
C SER A 185 4.08 1.41 7.09
N VAL A 186 2.94 2.09 7.22
CA VAL A 186 1.77 1.63 7.96
C VAL A 186 0.64 1.36 6.98
N VAL A 187 0.00 0.20 7.09
CA VAL A 187 -1.28 -0.08 6.42
C VAL A 187 -2.38 -0.03 7.46
N SER A 188 -3.41 0.76 7.21
CA SER A 188 -4.53 0.95 8.12
C SER A 188 -5.85 1.17 7.40
N SER A 189 -6.94 1.04 8.14
CA SER A 189 -8.26 1.46 7.69
C SER A 189 -8.96 2.15 8.84
N GLY A 190 -9.56 3.31 8.57
CA GLY A 190 -10.21 4.14 9.58
C GLY A 190 -11.49 3.52 10.14
N SER A 191 -12.07 4.15 11.16
CA SER A 191 -13.28 3.68 11.85
C SER A 191 -14.49 3.53 10.93
N ALA A 192 -14.61 4.34 9.89
CA ALA A 192 -15.70 4.24 8.91
C ALA A 192 -15.78 2.85 8.25
N ALA A 193 -14.65 2.16 8.09
CA ALA A 193 -14.62 0.83 7.49
C ALA A 193 -15.33 -0.24 8.34
N LYS A 194 -15.60 0.02 9.62
CA LYS A 194 -16.43 -0.85 10.50
C LYS A 194 -17.91 -0.79 10.14
N HIS A 195 -18.34 0.23 9.38
CA HIS A 195 -19.76 0.55 9.14
C HIS A 195 -20.15 0.59 7.66
N VAL A 196 -19.20 0.35 6.75
CA VAL A 196 -19.41 0.35 5.31
C VAL A 196 -18.83 -0.92 4.68
N LEU A 197 -19.33 -1.29 3.51
CA LEU A 197 -18.79 -2.43 2.76
C LEU A 197 -17.68 -2.04 1.76
N MET A 198 -17.37 -0.75 1.66
CA MET A 198 -16.43 -0.18 0.69
C MET A 198 -15.18 0.45 1.35
N GLY A 199 -14.85 0.04 2.58
CA GLY A 199 -13.66 0.55 3.27
C GLY A 199 -12.38 0.28 2.46
N MET A 200 -11.50 1.28 2.39
CA MET A 200 -10.22 1.15 1.70
C MET A 200 -9.07 0.89 2.67
N LEU A 201 -7.97 0.37 2.13
CA LEU A 201 -6.69 0.29 2.83
C LEU A 201 -5.83 1.50 2.49
N ASN A 202 -5.34 2.18 3.52
CA ASN A 202 -4.40 3.29 3.42
C ASN A 202 -2.99 2.78 3.66
N PHE A 203 -2.09 3.00 2.71
CA PHE A 203 -0.67 2.64 2.75
C PHE A 203 0.15 3.90 2.96
N SER A 204 0.76 4.04 4.13
CA SER A 204 1.51 5.24 4.47
C SER A 204 2.93 5.25 3.90
N PHE A 205 3.45 6.46 3.70
CA PHE A 205 4.87 6.73 3.52
C PHE A 205 5.20 8.10 4.08
N TYR A 206 6.38 8.24 4.66
CA TYR A 206 6.84 9.54 5.15
C TYR A 206 7.44 10.37 4.02
N ASP A 207 6.96 11.60 3.86
CA ASP A 207 7.51 12.58 2.92
C ASP A 207 8.48 13.53 3.65
N PRO A 208 9.80 13.36 3.51
CA PRO A 208 10.77 14.17 4.25
C PRO A 208 10.81 15.63 3.81
N ARG A 209 10.31 15.95 2.59
CA ARG A 209 10.23 17.33 2.12
C ARG A 209 9.12 18.11 2.82
N ARG A 210 8.00 17.41 3.10
CA ARG A 210 6.82 17.97 3.76
C ARG A 210 6.80 17.67 5.26
N LYS A 211 7.68 16.78 5.72
CA LYS A 211 7.77 16.31 7.12
C LYS A 211 6.42 15.79 7.64
N THR A 212 5.74 15.00 6.84
CA THR A 212 4.42 14.45 7.17
C THR A 212 4.25 13.07 6.55
N VAL A 213 3.39 12.27 7.17
CA VAL A 213 2.95 11.00 6.60
C VAL A 213 1.91 11.28 5.51
N ARG A 214 2.07 10.59 4.39
CA ARG A 214 1.15 10.62 3.24
C ARG A 214 0.68 9.22 2.90
N PHE A 215 -0.37 9.11 2.08
CA PHE A 215 -0.99 7.84 1.76
C PHE A 215 -1.07 7.54 0.27
N LYS A 216 -1.07 6.24 -0.02
CA LYS A 216 -1.61 5.64 -1.23
C LYS A 216 -2.66 4.62 -0.83
N GLN A 217 -3.69 4.46 -1.64
CA GLN A 217 -4.85 3.66 -1.27
C GLN A 217 -4.99 2.43 -2.18
N ALA A 218 -5.27 1.27 -1.56
CA ALA A 218 -5.91 0.15 -2.22
C ALA A 218 -7.43 0.30 -1.99
N ALA A 219 -8.08 1.04 -2.91
CA ALA A 219 -9.42 1.60 -2.69
C ALA A 219 -10.53 0.80 -3.37
N ARG A 220 -10.27 -0.43 -3.82
CA ARG A 220 -11.27 -1.28 -4.46
C ARG A 220 -11.66 -2.45 -3.57
N GLY A 221 -12.90 -2.91 -3.75
CA GLY A 221 -13.39 -4.17 -3.21
C GLY A 221 -13.65 -4.24 -1.72
N GLY A 222 -13.57 -3.13 -0.97
CA GLY A 222 -13.87 -3.14 0.46
C GLY A 222 -12.82 -3.83 1.33
N LEU A 223 -11.55 -3.88 0.87
CA LEU A 223 -10.46 -4.56 1.58
C LEU A 223 -10.20 -4.00 2.99
N GLY A 224 -10.42 -2.69 3.18
CA GLY A 224 -10.32 -2.06 4.49
C GLY A 224 -11.43 -2.51 5.45
N THR A 225 -12.63 -2.81 4.94
CA THR A 225 -13.72 -3.40 5.72
C THR A 225 -13.32 -4.77 6.24
N ILE A 226 -12.71 -5.62 5.39
CA ILE A 226 -12.24 -6.96 5.78
C ILE A 226 -11.15 -6.85 6.85
N MET A 227 -10.20 -5.92 6.69
CA MET A 227 -9.15 -5.70 7.67
C MET A 227 -9.71 -5.32 9.04
N ARG A 228 -10.71 -4.42 9.08
CA ARG A 228 -11.37 -4.01 10.33
C ARG A 228 -12.28 -5.10 10.91
N ASP A 229 -12.92 -5.92 10.06
CA ASP A 229 -13.69 -7.08 10.52
C ASP A 229 -12.80 -8.12 11.20
N LYS A 230 -11.58 -8.33 10.70
CA LYS A 230 -10.55 -9.17 11.33
C LYS A 230 -9.95 -8.55 12.60
N ARG A 231 -10.35 -7.34 12.96
CA ARG A 231 -9.82 -6.54 14.05
C ARG A 231 -8.32 -6.23 13.91
N ILE A 232 -7.84 -6.13 12.69
CA ILE A 232 -6.51 -5.61 12.42
C ILE A 232 -6.64 -4.09 12.27
N LYS A 233 -6.12 -3.34 13.23
CA LYS A 233 -6.15 -1.86 13.21
C LYS A 233 -5.05 -1.31 12.33
N ALA A 234 -3.85 -1.88 12.44
CA ALA A 234 -2.73 -1.53 11.58
C ALA A 234 -1.76 -2.69 11.35
N LEU A 235 -1.11 -2.64 10.18
CA LEU A 235 0.12 -3.37 9.88
C LEU A 235 1.25 -2.35 9.76
N VAL A 236 2.38 -2.62 10.40
CA VAL A 236 3.58 -1.78 10.30
C VAL A 236 4.73 -2.62 9.80
N VAL A 237 5.40 -2.12 8.78
CA VAL A 237 6.64 -2.72 8.27
C VAL A 237 7.75 -1.70 8.39
N LYS A 238 8.92 -2.15 8.85
CA LYS A 238 10.16 -1.37 8.94
C LYS A 238 11.29 -2.10 8.29
N PHE A 239 12.04 -1.39 7.45
CA PHE A 239 13.31 -1.89 6.92
C PHE A 239 14.24 -0.73 6.57
N LYS A 240 15.45 -0.76 7.13
CA LYS A 240 16.53 0.18 6.84
C LYS A 240 17.55 -0.43 5.90
N GLY A 241 18.17 0.39 5.08
CA GLY A 241 19.27 -0.06 4.23
C GLY A 241 18.86 -0.35 2.80
N ILE A 242 17.80 0.29 2.30
CA ILE A 242 17.44 0.24 0.88
C ILE A 242 18.62 0.76 0.06
N LYS A 243 19.09 -0.08 -0.86
CA LYS A 243 20.20 0.23 -1.77
C LYS A 243 19.80 -0.13 -3.21
N PRO A 244 20.36 0.53 -4.22
CA PRO A 244 20.27 0.04 -5.58
C PRO A 244 20.73 -1.43 -5.62
N ASN A 245 20.03 -2.26 -6.37
CA ASN A 245 20.35 -3.68 -6.56
C ASN A 245 20.11 -4.60 -5.34
N LEU A 246 19.52 -4.12 -4.26
CA LEU A 246 19.19 -4.96 -3.10
C LEU A 246 18.28 -6.14 -3.51
N ASN A 247 17.50 -5.96 -4.57
CA ASN A 247 16.64 -7.00 -5.14
C ASN A 247 17.41 -8.11 -5.88
N ASN A 248 18.75 -8.01 -5.97
CA ASN A 248 19.64 -8.97 -6.59
C ASN A 248 19.14 -9.53 -7.95
N PRO A 249 18.91 -8.67 -8.95
CA PRO A 249 18.35 -9.08 -10.23
C PRO A 249 19.31 -10.02 -10.97
N ALA A 250 18.75 -10.88 -11.83
CA ALA A 250 19.53 -11.86 -12.61
C ALA A 250 20.54 -11.19 -13.56
N ASP A 251 20.20 -10.03 -14.11
CA ASP A 251 21.05 -9.22 -14.99
C ASP A 251 20.90 -7.73 -14.65
N ILE A 252 21.80 -7.26 -13.79
CA ILE A 252 21.82 -5.86 -13.35
C ILE A 252 22.18 -4.89 -14.46
N ALA A 253 23.07 -5.29 -15.39
CA ALA A 253 23.49 -4.42 -16.48
C ALA A 253 22.32 -4.15 -17.44
N THR A 254 21.57 -5.16 -17.80
CA THR A 254 20.36 -5.02 -18.60
C THR A 254 19.28 -4.24 -17.86
N LEU A 255 19.05 -4.49 -16.55
CA LEU A 255 18.09 -3.73 -15.75
C LEU A 255 18.41 -2.24 -15.74
N ASN A 256 19.68 -1.86 -15.51
CA ASN A 256 20.12 -0.46 -15.52
C ASN A 256 19.94 0.18 -16.90
N ARG A 257 20.34 -0.51 -17.98
CA ARG A 257 20.18 -0.02 -19.35
C ARG A 257 18.73 0.23 -19.72
N ILE A 258 17.85 -0.70 -19.38
CA ILE A 258 16.41 -0.58 -19.61
C ILE A 258 15.81 0.54 -18.75
N GLY A 259 16.21 0.65 -17.48
CA GLY A 259 15.79 1.73 -16.58
C GLY A 259 16.11 3.11 -17.17
N VAL A 260 17.36 3.34 -17.57
CA VAL A 260 17.78 4.60 -18.23
C VAL A 260 16.96 4.88 -19.49
N LYS A 261 16.75 3.86 -20.34
CA LYS A 261 15.93 3.99 -21.56
C LYS A 261 14.52 4.48 -21.22
N TYR A 262 13.81 3.82 -20.31
CA TYR A 262 12.44 4.18 -20.00
C TYR A 262 12.32 5.50 -19.22
N HIS A 263 13.29 5.84 -18.37
CA HIS A 263 13.34 7.17 -17.77
C HIS A 263 13.42 8.27 -18.83
N LYS A 264 14.30 8.08 -19.84
CA LYS A 264 14.41 9.01 -20.96
C LYS A 264 13.12 9.10 -21.75
N GLU A 265 12.53 7.97 -22.13
CA GLU A 265 11.25 7.94 -22.87
C GLU A 265 10.14 8.68 -22.12
N MET A 266 10.00 8.50 -20.78
CA MET A 266 9.00 9.23 -19.99
C MET A 266 9.25 10.74 -19.96
N HIS A 267 10.51 11.18 -20.02
CA HIS A 267 10.84 12.60 -20.09
C HIS A 267 10.61 13.19 -21.48
N ASP A 268 10.82 12.41 -22.52
CA ASP A 268 10.71 12.83 -23.93
C ASP A 268 9.25 12.80 -24.44
N LEU A 269 8.28 12.34 -23.65
CA LEU A 269 6.85 12.37 -24.00
C LEU A 269 6.39 13.79 -24.34
N ASP A 270 5.55 13.91 -25.36
CA ASP A 270 4.93 15.17 -25.72
C ASP A 270 4.00 15.70 -24.61
N GLU A 271 3.52 16.93 -24.76
CA GLU A 271 2.73 17.59 -23.73
C GLU A 271 1.44 16.84 -23.40
N LYS A 272 0.77 16.27 -24.38
CA LYS A 272 -0.47 15.51 -24.20
C LYS A 272 -0.22 14.20 -23.49
N GLN A 273 0.78 13.44 -23.91
CA GLN A 273 1.18 12.17 -23.30
C GLN A 273 1.74 12.39 -21.89
N ASN A 274 2.38 13.53 -21.64
CA ASN A 274 2.99 13.86 -20.34
C ASN A 274 1.98 14.43 -19.32
N GLY A 275 0.71 14.52 -19.67
CA GLY A 275 -0.33 15.03 -18.78
C GLY A 275 -0.43 14.29 -17.45
N MET A 276 -0.28 12.96 -17.47
CA MET A 276 -0.26 12.15 -16.24
C MET A 276 0.91 12.50 -15.31
N ARG A 277 2.08 12.77 -15.87
CA ARG A 277 3.26 13.18 -15.10
C ARG A 277 3.12 14.61 -14.55
N LYS A 278 2.56 15.53 -15.36
CA LYS A 278 2.42 16.94 -15.00
C LYS A 278 1.26 17.18 -14.02
N ILE A 279 0.11 16.56 -14.26
CA ILE A 279 -1.15 16.87 -13.62
C ILE A 279 -1.62 15.73 -12.70
N GLY A 280 -1.24 14.50 -13.01
CA GLY A 280 -1.75 13.31 -12.31
C GLY A 280 -3.08 12.84 -12.86
N THR A 281 -3.85 12.13 -12.05
CA THR A 281 -5.11 11.49 -12.45
C THR A 281 -6.19 12.50 -12.90
N ALA A 282 -6.16 13.74 -12.38
CA ALA A 282 -7.06 14.79 -12.83
C ALA A 282 -7.01 15.03 -14.35
N ASN A 283 -5.88 14.72 -15.01
CA ASN A 283 -5.74 14.80 -16.47
C ASN A 283 -6.77 13.94 -17.23
N THR A 284 -7.37 12.94 -16.61
CA THR A 284 -8.31 12.02 -17.26
C THR A 284 -9.79 12.44 -17.11
N ILE A 285 -10.12 13.39 -16.23
CA ILE A 285 -11.50 13.73 -15.84
C ILE A 285 -12.35 14.10 -17.05
N LEU A 286 -11.93 15.06 -17.85
CA LEU A 286 -12.72 15.53 -18.99
C LEU A 286 -12.85 14.49 -20.10
N VAL A 287 -11.81 13.69 -20.31
CA VAL A 287 -11.83 12.60 -21.30
C VAL A 287 -12.81 11.52 -20.84
N MET A 288 -12.76 11.13 -19.57
CA MET A 288 -13.69 10.13 -19.02
C MET A 288 -15.13 10.66 -19.06
N ASN A 289 -15.35 11.93 -18.73
CA ASN A 289 -16.67 12.54 -18.80
C ASN A 289 -17.24 12.55 -20.23
N LYS A 290 -16.39 12.83 -21.22
CA LYS A 290 -16.80 12.84 -22.63
C LYS A 290 -17.30 11.48 -23.15
N TYR A 291 -16.78 10.40 -22.58
CA TYR A 291 -17.11 9.03 -23.01
C TYR A 291 -18.02 8.28 -22.02
N ASP A 292 -18.69 9.01 -21.10
CA ASP A 292 -19.56 8.45 -20.05
C ASP A 292 -18.86 7.39 -19.18
N LEU A 293 -17.56 7.60 -18.92
CA LEU A 293 -16.71 6.74 -18.10
C LEU A 293 -16.38 7.35 -16.74
N LEU A 294 -16.88 8.58 -16.44
CA LEU A 294 -16.69 9.24 -15.15
C LEU A 294 -17.87 8.90 -14.23
N PRO A 295 -17.72 7.94 -13.30
CA PRO A 295 -18.81 7.57 -12.42
C PRO A 295 -19.22 8.75 -11.55
N THR A 296 -20.48 9.13 -11.63
CA THR A 296 -21.04 10.23 -10.84
C THR A 296 -22.34 9.82 -10.17
N ARG A 297 -22.77 10.58 -9.14
CA ARG A 297 -23.99 10.30 -8.38
C ARG A 297 -24.04 8.86 -7.86
N ASN A 298 -22.95 8.40 -7.25
CA ASN A 298 -22.82 7.03 -6.74
C ASN A 298 -23.04 5.97 -7.83
N PHE A 299 -22.33 6.11 -8.96
CA PHE A 299 -22.39 5.21 -10.13
C PHE A 299 -23.74 5.17 -10.86
N GLN A 300 -24.62 6.14 -10.64
CA GLN A 300 -25.90 6.21 -11.36
C GLN A 300 -25.74 6.75 -12.78
N THR A 301 -24.71 7.57 -13.03
CA THR A 301 -24.39 8.12 -14.34
C THR A 301 -22.90 8.01 -14.63
N GLY A 302 -22.54 7.99 -15.92
CA GLY A 302 -21.15 7.92 -16.39
C GLY A 302 -20.55 9.28 -16.72
N GLY A 303 -21.33 10.37 -16.61
CA GLY A 303 -20.90 11.73 -16.88
C GLY A 303 -21.69 12.75 -16.07
N ASP A 304 -21.13 13.96 -15.95
CA ASP A 304 -21.76 15.10 -15.27
C ASP A 304 -21.42 16.40 -16.02
N PRO A 305 -22.38 17.28 -16.31
CA PRO A 305 -22.13 18.58 -16.95
C PRO A 305 -21.20 19.46 -16.07
N ASP A 306 -21.19 19.27 -14.77
CA ASP A 306 -20.36 19.99 -13.82
C ASP A 306 -18.92 19.45 -13.69
N ALA A 307 -18.53 18.42 -14.46
CA ALA A 307 -17.16 17.89 -14.46
C ALA A 307 -16.09 18.95 -14.75
N VAL A 308 -16.46 20.03 -15.43
CA VAL A 308 -15.57 21.17 -15.68
C VAL A 308 -15.13 21.88 -14.39
N LYS A 309 -15.90 21.79 -13.30
CA LYS A 309 -15.57 22.37 -11.99
C LYS A 309 -14.44 21.65 -11.26
N VAL A 310 -14.12 20.44 -11.68
CA VAL A 310 -13.00 19.62 -11.19
C VAL A 310 -12.04 19.26 -12.33
N SER A 311 -11.99 20.09 -13.36
CA SER A 311 -11.14 19.88 -14.54
C SER A 311 -9.64 19.95 -14.19
N PRO A 312 -8.77 19.44 -15.06
CA PRO A 312 -7.31 19.60 -14.93
C PRO A 312 -6.88 21.06 -14.72
N GLU A 313 -7.51 22.01 -15.43
CA GLU A 313 -7.20 23.44 -15.33
C GLU A 313 -7.53 23.98 -13.94
N VAL A 314 -8.70 23.64 -13.39
CA VAL A 314 -9.08 24.02 -12.03
C VAL A 314 -8.11 23.43 -11.02
N PHE A 315 -7.77 22.17 -11.18
CA PHE A 315 -6.83 21.48 -10.28
C PHE A 315 -5.45 22.16 -10.28
N ILE A 316 -4.88 22.45 -11.47
CA ILE A 316 -3.58 23.10 -11.61
C ILE A 316 -3.57 24.50 -11.02
N THR A 317 -4.62 25.27 -11.25
CA THR A 317 -4.65 26.70 -10.87
C THR A 317 -4.98 26.93 -9.40
N GLN A 318 -5.75 26.02 -8.79
CA GLN A 318 -6.26 26.23 -7.43
C GLN A 318 -5.59 25.37 -6.37
N TYR A 319 -5.17 24.15 -6.71
CA TYR A 319 -4.80 23.16 -5.70
C TYR A 319 -3.38 22.62 -5.84
N LEU A 320 -2.90 22.42 -7.07
CA LEU A 320 -1.62 21.75 -7.27
C LEU A 320 -0.44 22.63 -6.84
N THR A 321 0.39 22.15 -5.97
CA THR A 321 1.68 22.75 -5.66
C THR A 321 2.60 22.62 -6.88
N GLN A 322 2.89 23.74 -7.55
CA GLN A 322 3.68 23.75 -8.76
C GLN A 322 5.14 23.39 -8.51
N GLY A 323 5.73 22.67 -9.45
CA GLY A 323 7.16 22.37 -9.47
C GLY A 323 7.59 21.15 -8.65
N LEU A 324 6.70 20.51 -7.91
CA LEU A 324 7.02 19.30 -7.16
C LEU A 324 6.67 18.05 -7.97
N HIS A 325 7.67 17.22 -8.22
CA HIS A 325 7.47 15.89 -8.75
C HIS A 325 7.24 14.92 -7.59
N ASP A 326 6.04 14.35 -7.51
CA ASP A 326 5.63 13.43 -6.46
C ASP A 326 5.65 11.99 -6.97
N GLY A 327 6.77 11.30 -6.74
CA GLY A 327 6.87 9.86 -6.92
C GLY A 327 6.38 9.14 -5.66
N CYS A 328 5.77 7.97 -5.82
CA CYS A 328 5.36 7.14 -4.68
C CYS A 328 6.40 6.08 -4.29
N TRP A 329 7.53 6.03 -4.99
CA TRP A 329 8.68 5.16 -4.72
C TRP A 329 9.95 5.76 -5.32
N TYR A 330 11.12 5.34 -4.82
CA TYR A 330 12.41 5.72 -5.41
C TYR A 330 12.47 5.39 -6.90
N GLY A 331 13.03 6.28 -7.70
CA GLY A 331 13.14 6.09 -9.15
C GLY A 331 11.83 6.27 -9.94
N CYS A 332 10.73 6.69 -9.31
CA CYS A 332 9.47 6.90 -10.02
C CYS A 332 9.45 8.24 -10.77
N THR A 333 9.92 8.25 -12.02
CA THR A 333 9.86 9.42 -12.92
C THR A 333 8.46 9.72 -13.45
N MET A 334 7.51 8.77 -13.41
CA MET A 334 6.12 9.05 -13.78
C MET A 334 5.49 10.11 -12.88
N SER A 335 5.85 10.18 -11.60
CA SER A 335 5.44 11.24 -10.66
C SER A 335 3.95 11.60 -10.73
N CYS A 336 3.09 10.61 -10.93
CA CYS A 336 1.65 10.81 -11.09
C CYS A 336 0.93 11.12 -9.76
N ALA A 337 1.57 10.90 -8.63
CA ALA A 337 1.08 11.37 -7.35
C ALA A 337 1.12 12.89 -7.31
N LYS A 338 0.08 13.51 -6.77
CA LYS A 338 -0.02 14.95 -6.61
C LYS A 338 -0.49 15.28 -5.20
N ALA A 339 -0.22 16.49 -4.75
CA ALA A 339 -0.68 16.99 -3.47
C ALA A 339 -1.14 18.43 -3.57
N ALA A 340 -2.12 18.80 -2.76
CA ALA A 340 -2.47 20.17 -2.46
C ALA A 340 -1.83 20.53 -1.12
N ASP A 341 -0.75 21.28 -1.15
CA ASP A 341 -0.08 21.78 0.05
C ASP A 341 -0.79 23.02 0.59
N HIS A 342 -0.68 23.22 1.91
CA HIS A 342 -1.30 24.36 2.58
C HIS A 342 -2.84 24.44 2.44
N PHE A 343 -3.49 23.27 2.30
CA PHE A 343 -4.94 23.20 2.26
C PHE A 343 -5.51 23.61 3.62
N LYS A 344 -6.22 24.76 3.66
CA LYS A 344 -6.77 25.31 4.90
C LYS A 344 -8.09 24.62 5.25
N LEU A 345 -8.15 24.05 6.44
CA LEU A 345 -9.38 23.49 6.98
C LEU A 345 -10.32 24.63 7.45
N LEU A 346 -11.53 24.69 6.93
CA LEU A 346 -12.46 25.79 7.19
C LEU A 346 -13.40 25.50 8.36
N THR A 347 -13.67 24.23 8.66
CA THR A 347 -14.66 23.81 9.66
C THR A 347 -14.12 22.64 10.47
N GLY A 348 -14.84 22.27 11.54
CA GLY A 348 -14.51 21.14 12.41
C GLY A 348 -13.47 21.48 13.48
N PRO A 349 -13.02 20.47 14.26
CA PRO A 349 -12.13 20.68 15.40
C PRO A 349 -10.73 21.19 15.03
N TYR A 350 -10.34 21.05 13.76
CA TYR A 350 -9.03 21.50 13.24
C TYR A 350 -9.16 22.75 12.35
N ALA A 351 -10.27 23.48 12.41
CA ALA A 351 -10.48 24.70 11.62
C ALA A 351 -9.33 25.70 11.81
N GLY A 352 -8.88 26.27 10.70
CA GLY A 352 -7.76 27.23 10.67
C GLY A 352 -6.39 26.60 10.44
N GLN A 353 -6.23 25.29 10.64
CA GLN A 353 -4.98 24.60 10.33
C GLN A 353 -4.81 24.40 8.82
N CYS A 354 -3.55 24.32 8.39
CA CYS A 354 -3.18 23.94 7.03
C CYS A 354 -2.62 22.52 7.03
N VAL A 355 -3.08 21.70 6.07
CA VAL A 355 -2.65 20.32 5.89
C VAL A 355 -2.22 20.08 4.45
N THR A 356 -1.43 19.04 4.22
CA THR A 356 -1.21 18.49 2.88
C THR A 356 -2.26 17.44 2.60
N VAL A 357 -3.00 17.61 1.50
CA VAL A 357 -3.98 16.64 1.03
C VAL A 357 -3.41 15.94 -0.19
N ASP A 358 -3.41 14.60 -0.17
CA ASP A 358 -3.04 13.84 -1.36
C ASP A 358 -4.07 14.07 -2.47
N GLY A 359 -3.58 14.48 -3.61
CA GLY A 359 -4.40 14.79 -4.76
C GLY A 359 -4.96 13.55 -5.45
N PRO A 360 -5.87 13.74 -6.40
CA PRO A 360 -6.57 12.69 -7.11
C PRO A 360 -5.65 11.80 -7.95
#